data_4b1037c6fa783c8df05a70b8056ffc15
#
_entry.id   4b1037c6fa783c8df05a70b8056ffc15
#
_cell.length_a   1.000
_cell.length_b   1.000
_cell.length_c   1.000
_cell.angle_alpha   90.00
_cell.angle_beta   90.00
_cell.angle_gamma   90.00
#
_symmetry.space_group_name_H-M   'P 1'
#
loop_
_entity.id
_entity.type
_entity.pdbx_description
1 polymer ?
#
loop_
_entity_poly.entity_id
_entity_poly.type
_entity_poly.pdbx_seq_one_letter_code
_entity_poly.pdbx_strand_id
1 'polypeptide(L)'
;MSRFPLPKRPTLVWKGLRVSAGIAHYRTWSISLSRILLTTKERLESTLAHEYAHLLAVHRHGLKAGNHGPLWKEAMRDLGYEPSVRHSYEVTRNEPRQRVAYECVRCGAMILRARRLPRNRKYFHASCGGAIKLKFVHNPNQP
;
A
#
# COMPACT_ATOMS: atom_id res chain seq x y z
N MET A 1 -24.94 7.17 -9.91
CA MET A 1 -24.77 7.19 -8.43
C MET A 1 -26.09 7.11 -7.66
N SER A 2 -27.23 7.44 -8.23
CA SER A 2 -28.53 7.33 -7.55
C SER A 2 -29.08 5.90 -7.38
N ARG A 3 -28.54 4.93 -8.09
CA ARG A 3 -29.04 3.53 -8.09
C ARG A 3 -28.58 2.70 -6.88
N PHE A 4 -27.50 3.10 -6.22
CA PHE A 4 -26.92 2.43 -5.03
C PHE A 4 -26.52 3.46 -3.98
N PRO A 5 -27.49 4.05 -3.26
CA PRO A 5 -27.22 5.11 -2.31
C PRO A 5 -26.49 4.57 -1.08
N LEU A 6 -25.43 5.25 -0.69
CA LEU A 6 -24.82 5.13 0.63
C LEU A 6 -25.58 6.06 1.61
N PRO A 7 -25.53 5.79 2.93
CA PRO A 7 -26.23 6.62 3.93
C PRO A 7 -25.70 8.06 3.94
N LYS A 8 -24.47 8.25 3.47
CA LYS A 8 -23.83 9.55 3.31
C LYS A 8 -22.98 9.53 2.05
N ARG A 9 -23.00 10.63 1.27
CA ARG A 9 -22.11 10.81 0.12
C ARG A 9 -20.66 10.79 0.61
N PRO A 10 -19.80 9.89 0.09
CA PRO A 10 -18.41 9.82 0.54
C PRO A 10 -17.63 11.08 0.12
N THR A 11 -16.78 11.55 1.02
CA THR A 11 -15.84 12.63 0.74
C THR A 11 -14.66 12.07 -0.04
N LEU A 12 -14.31 12.71 -1.16
CA LEU A 12 -13.13 12.35 -1.96
C LEU A 12 -11.94 13.20 -1.56
N VAL A 13 -10.80 12.55 -1.30
CA VAL A 13 -9.56 13.22 -0.88
C VAL A 13 -8.39 12.78 -1.75
N TRP A 14 -7.75 13.72 -2.43
CA TRP A 14 -6.55 13.45 -3.21
C TRP A 14 -5.31 13.37 -2.32
N LYS A 15 -4.55 12.27 -2.45
CA LYS A 15 -3.31 12.03 -1.69
C LYS A 15 -2.16 11.64 -2.60
N GLY A 16 -0.93 11.83 -2.14
CA GLY A 16 0.28 11.38 -2.84
C GLY A 16 0.56 9.89 -2.61
N LEU A 17 -0.44 9.02 -2.81
CA LEU A 17 -0.28 7.57 -2.66
C LEU A 17 0.57 7.04 -3.82
N ARG A 18 1.63 6.30 -3.51
CA ARG A 18 2.57 5.77 -4.52
C ARG A 18 2.37 4.29 -4.84
N VAL A 19 1.69 3.55 -3.97
CA VAL A 19 1.52 2.09 -4.09
C VAL A 19 0.04 1.72 -4.21
N SER A 20 -0.85 2.44 -3.54
CA SER A 20 -2.30 2.22 -3.61
C SER A 20 -2.94 3.28 -4.49
N ALA A 21 -3.80 2.87 -5.42
CA ALA A 21 -4.55 3.79 -6.28
C ALA A 21 -5.66 4.51 -5.52
N GLY A 22 -6.34 3.78 -4.61
CA GLY A 22 -7.37 4.29 -3.72
C GLY A 22 -7.32 3.64 -2.35
N ILE A 23 -8.07 4.18 -1.41
CA ILE A 23 -8.31 3.61 -0.07
C ILE A 23 -9.69 4.05 0.41
N ALA A 24 -10.58 3.10 0.70
CA ALA A 24 -11.87 3.34 1.32
C ALA A 24 -11.73 3.44 2.86
N HIS A 25 -12.32 4.47 3.44
CA HIS A 25 -12.30 4.71 4.89
C HIS A 25 -13.71 4.56 5.46
N TYR A 26 -14.00 3.42 6.06
CA TYR A 26 -15.35 3.06 6.52
C TYR A 26 -15.86 3.93 7.67
N ARG A 27 -14.98 4.37 8.57
CA ARG A 27 -15.36 5.18 9.74
C ARG A 27 -15.75 6.60 9.39
N THR A 28 -15.09 7.17 8.39
CA THR A 28 -15.27 8.57 7.96
C THR A 28 -16.12 8.70 6.69
N TRP A 29 -16.48 7.59 6.07
CA TRP A 29 -17.17 7.55 4.77
C TRP A 29 -16.44 8.42 3.74
N SER A 30 -15.14 8.17 3.58
CA SER A 30 -14.30 8.89 2.64
C SER A 30 -13.46 7.95 1.79
N ILE A 31 -13.09 8.42 0.61
CA ILE A 31 -12.22 7.69 -0.33
C ILE A 31 -11.00 8.56 -0.59
N SER A 32 -9.81 8.03 -0.26
CA SER A 32 -8.54 8.64 -0.67
C SER A 32 -8.18 8.13 -2.07
N LEU A 33 -7.79 9.05 -2.95
CA LEU A 33 -7.39 8.77 -4.34
C LEU A 33 -5.96 9.21 -4.58
N SER A 34 -5.21 8.43 -5.35
CA SER A 34 -3.82 8.74 -5.68
C SER A 34 -3.74 9.77 -6.81
N ARG A 35 -3.16 10.94 -6.51
CA ARG A 35 -2.81 11.92 -7.57
C ARG A 35 -1.65 11.47 -8.46
N ILE A 36 -0.91 10.43 -8.06
CA ILE A 36 0.28 9.93 -8.75
C ILE A 36 -0.10 8.82 -9.74
N LEU A 37 -0.95 7.88 -9.32
CA LEU A 37 -1.28 6.67 -10.09
C LEU A 37 -2.49 6.86 -11.01
N LEU A 38 -3.41 7.76 -10.66
CA LEU A 38 -4.66 8.01 -11.38
C LEU A 38 -4.44 9.09 -12.44
N THR A 39 -3.69 8.76 -13.49
CA THR A 39 -3.30 9.68 -14.55
C THR A 39 -4.28 9.73 -15.73
N THR A 40 -5.22 8.78 -15.80
CA THR A 40 -6.26 8.75 -16.84
C THR A 40 -7.65 8.66 -16.22
N LYS A 41 -8.66 9.03 -17.00
CA LYS A 41 -10.07 8.98 -16.59
C LYS A 41 -10.49 7.55 -16.25
N GLU A 42 -10.09 6.58 -17.06
CA GLU A 42 -10.42 5.16 -16.89
C GLU A 42 -9.84 4.61 -15.57
N ARG A 43 -8.59 4.98 -15.24
CA ARG A 43 -7.97 4.61 -13.95
C ARG A 43 -8.73 5.22 -12.77
N LEU A 44 -9.14 6.47 -12.90
CA LEU A 44 -9.91 7.15 -11.87
C LEU A 44 -11.27 6.48 -11.66
N GLU A 45 -12.01 6.23 -12.74
CA GLU A 45 -13.34 5.63 -12.69
C GLU A 45 -13.31 4.22 -12.11
N SER A 46 -12.41 3.37 -12.59
CA SER A 46 -12.27 2.00 -12.08
C SER A 46 -11.83 1.95 -10.61
N THR A 47 -10.90 2.81 -10.21
CA THR A 47 -10.47 2.91 -8.81
C THR A 47 -11.59 3.46 -7.93
N LEU A 48 -12.30 4.47 -8.38
CA LEU A 48 -13.43 5.05 -7.63
C LEU A 48 -14.54 4.01 -7.43
N ALA A 49 -14.88 3.23 -8.47
CA ALA A 49 -15.83 2.15 -8.38
C ALA A 49 -15.39 1.07 -7.39
N HIS A 50 -14.09 0.70 -7.41
CA HIS A 50 -13.47 -0.26 -6.49
C HIS A 50 -13.63 0.17 -5.03
N GLU A 51 -13.25 1.41 -4.71
CA GLU A 51 -13.34 1.94 -3.35
C GLU A 51 -14.79 2.20 -2.91
N TYR A 52 -15.65 2.60 -3.84
CA TYR A 52 -17.08 2.75 -3.58
C TYR A 52 -17.75 1.40 -3.29
N ALA A 53 -17.35 0.33 -4.01
CA ALA A 53 -17.83 -1.03 -3.74
C ALA A 53 -17.46 -1.50 -2.34
N HIS A 54 -16.29 -1.15 -1.82
CA HIS A 54 -15.92 -1.42 -0.42
C HIS A 54 -16.87 -0.73 0.56
N LEU A 55 -17.18 0.56 0.35
CA LEU A 55 -18.13 1.27 1.19
C LEU A 55 -19.53 0.68 1.09
N LEU A 56 -19.97 0.31 -0.12
CA LEU A 56 -21.28 -0.29 -0.37
C LEU A 56 -21.42 -1.65 0.30
N ALA A 57 -20.41 -2.52 0.18
CA ALA A 57 -20.41 -3.83 0.83
C ALA A 57 -20.46 -3.71 2.36
N VAL A 58 -19.66 -2.79 2.93
CA VAL A 58 -19.67 -2.53 4.37
C VAL A 58 -20.99 -1.92 4.83
N HIS A 59 -21.60 -1.04 4.05
CA HIS A 59 -22.91 -0.49 4.36
C HIS A 59 -24.01 -1.56 4.43
N ARG A 60 -23.99 -2.51 3.50
CA ARG A 60 -25.00 -3.57 3.41
C ARG A 60 -24.80 -4.68 4.45
N HIS A 61 -23.55 -5.03 4.74
CA HIS A 61 -23.20 -6.28 5.45
C HIS A 61 -22.28 -6.09 6.65
N GLY A 62 -21.92 -4.85 6.99
CA GLY A 62 -21.03 -4.52 8.10
C GLY A 62 -19.55 -4.67 7.78
N LEU A 63 -18.69 -4.35 8.75
CA LEU A 63 -17.24 -4.24 8.57
C LEU A 63 -16.56 -5.53 8.08
N LYS A 64 -17.14 -6.70 8.33
CA LYS A 64 -16.62 -7.99 7.84
C LYS A 64 -16.62 -8.09 6.30
N ALA A 65 -17.45 -7.31 5.63
CA ALA A 65 -17.51 -7.24 4.17
C ALA A 65 -16.47 -6.29 3.53
N GLY A 66 -15.62 -5.67 4.33
CA GLY A 66 -14.61 -4.72 3.85
C GLY A 66 -13.42 -5.33 3.09
N ASN A 67 -13.37 -6.65 2.92
CA ASN A 67 -12.38 -7.36 2.12
C ASN A 67 -12.87 -7.56 0.66
N HIS A 68 -12.01 -8.11 -0.22
CA HIS A 68 -12.36 -8.44 -1.61
C HIS A 68 -13.11 -9.78 -1.74
N GLY A 69 -13.92 -10.11 -0.75
CA GLY A 69 -14.75 -11.33 -0.71
C GLY A 69 -15.97 -11.28 -1.64
N PRO A 70 -16.88 -12.29 -1.54
CA PRO A 70 -18.07 -12.38 -2.39
C PRO A 70 -18.94 -11.13 -2.36
N LEU A 71 -19.15 -10.54 -1.20
CA LEU A 71 -20.01 -9.37 -1.00
C LEU A 71 -19.45 -8.09 -1.67
N TRP A 72 -18.12 -7.91 -1.66
CA TRP A 72 -17.47 -6.83 -2.41
C TRP A 72 -17.56 -7.08 -3.92
N LYS A 73 -17.36 -8.33 -4.37
CA LYS A 73 -17.52 -8.69 -5.79
C LYS A 73 -18.93 -8.46 -6.30
N GLU A 74 -19.93 -8.74 -5.48
CA GLU A 74 -21.33 -8.43 -5.77
C GLU A 74 -21.53 -6.92 -5.93
N ALA A 75 -21.04 -6.13 -4.98
CA ALA A 75 -21.12 -4.67 -5.05
C ALA A 75 -20.42 -4.10 -6.30
N MET A 76 -19.28 -4.67 -6.74
CA MET A 76 -18.63 -4.28 -8.00
C MET A 76 -19.52 -4.54 -9.22
N ARG A 77 -20.13 -5.73 -9.31
CA ARG A 77 -21.06 -6.06 -10.42
C ARG A 77 -22.29 -5.18 -10.42
N ASP A 78 -22.84 -4.87 -9.26
CA ASP A 78 -23.97 -3.94 -9.12
C ASP A 78 -23.62 -2.55 -9.68
N LEU A 79 -22.38 -2.11 -9.52
CA LEU A 79 -21.87 -0.85 -10.07
C LEU A 79 -21.55 -0.93 -11.58
N GLY A 80 -21.66 -2.12 -12.19
CA GLY A 80 -21.36 -2.36 -13.60
C GLY A 80 -19.89 -2.57 -13.91
N TYR A 81 -19.08 -2.94 -12.92
CA TYR A 81 -17.64 -3.18 -13.07
C TYR A 81 -17.25 -4.63 -12.79
N GLU A 82 -16.31 -5.17 -13.54
CA GLU A 82 -15.70 -6.45 -13.25
C GLU A 82 -14.91 -6.40 -11.94
N PRO A 83 -15.08 -7.38 -11.01
CA PRO A 83 -14.44 -7.39 -9.71
C PRO A 83 -12.97 -7.78 -9.79
N SER A 84 -12.12 -6.87 -10.25
CA SER A 84 -10.66 -7.01 -10.24
C SER A 84 -10.09 -6.57 -8.90
N VAL A 85 -9.42 -7.49 -8.21
CA VAL A 85 -8.83 -7.24 -6.88
C VAL A 85 -7.57 -6.38 -6.95
N ARG A 86 -6.85 -6.43 -8.07
CA ARG A 86 -5.59 -5.70 -8.27
C ARG A 86 -5.64 -4.89 -9.56
N HIS A 87 -5.20 -3.64 -9.47
CA HIS A 87 -4.89 -2.87 -10.65
C HIS A 87 -3.46 -3.22 -11.13
N SER A 88 -3.26 -3.26 -12.44
CA SER A 88 -1.96 -3.51 -13.10
C SER A 88 -1.17 -2.22 -13.35
N TYR A 89 -1.38 -1.17 -12.55
CA TYR A 89 -0.66 0.09 -12.76
C TYR A 89 0.82 -0.09 -12.40
N GLU A 90 1.69 0.45 -13.23
CA GLU A 90 3.11 0.54 -12.90
C GLU A 90 3.28 1.38 -11.64
N VAL A 91 3.80 0.73 -10.61
CA VAL A 91 4.03 1.34 -9.31
C VAL A 91 5.53 1.52 -9.15
N THR A 92 6.00 2.75 -9.20
CA THR A 92 7.36 3.05 -8.78
C THR A 92 7.42 2.86 -7.27
N ARG A 93 7.86 1.68 -6.84
CA ARG A 93 8.10 1.43 -5.43
C ARG A 93 9.13 2.42 -4.92
N ASN A 94 8.88 3.00 -3.75
CA ASN A 94 9.86 3.86 -3.11
C ASN A 94 11.16 3.10 -2.99
N GLU A 95 12.23 3.63 -3.58
CA GLU A 95 13.56 3.21 -3.19
C GLU A 95 13.72 3.41 -1.68
N PRO A 96 14.39 2.48 -0.99
CA PRO A 96 14.62 2.65 0.44
C PRO A 96 15.27 4.01 0.69
N ARG A 97 14.68 4.83 1.56
CA ARG A 97 15.24 6.14 1.96
C ARG A 97 16.64 6.05 2.54
N GLN A 98 17.06 4.86 2.94
CA GLN A 98 18.37 4.56 3.48
C GLN A 98 18.86 3.24 2.90
N ARG A 99 20.13 3.20 2.57
CA ARG A 99 20.87 1.96 2.35
C ARG A 99 21.86 1.82 3.50
N VAL A 100 21.65 0.82 4.33
CA VAL A 100 22.47 0.55 5.51
C VAL A 100 23.36 -0.65 5.21
N ALA A 101 24.66 -0.48 5.28
CA ALA A 101 25.61 -1.54 5.09
C ALA A 101 26.22 -1.98 6.43
N TYR A 102 26.21 -3.27 6.64
CA TYR A 102 26.93 -3.95 7.73
C TYR A 102 28.03 -4.82 7.14
N GLU A 103 29.11 -4.97 7.89
CA GLU A 103 30.21 -5.85 7.54
C GLU A 103 30.39 -6.94 8.58
N CYS A 104 30.57 -8.17 8.13
CA CYS A 104 30.91 -9.27 9.03
C CYS A 104 32.37 -9.18 9.43
N VAL A 105 32.68 -9.11 10.73
CA VAL A 105 34.07 -9.00 11.24
C VAL A 105 34.90 -10.25 11.00
N ARG A 106 34.27 -11.39 10.71
CA ARG A 106 34.97 -12.68 10.52
C ARG A 106 35.30 -12.95 9.05
N CYS A 107 34.36 -12.72 8.12
CA CYS A 107 34.56 -13.08 6.71
C CYS A 107 34.49 -11.87 5.75
N GLY A 108 34.35 -10.64 6.27
CA GLY A 108 34.26 -9.43 5.44
C GLY A 108 33.00 -9.26 4.60
N ALA A 109 32.06 -10.19 4.67
CA ALA A 109 30.84 -10.14 3.85
C ALA A 109 30.03 -8.88 4.15
N MET A 110 29.60 -8.19 3.08
CA MET A 110 28.75 -7.00 3.16
C MET A 110 27.27 -7.40 3.16
N ILE A 111 26.53 -6.87 4.11
CA ILE A 111 25.09 -7.14 4.29
C ILE A 111 24.33 -5.82 4.13
N LEU A 112 23.57 -5.70 3.04
CA LEU A 112 22.78 -4.51 2.73
C LEU A 112 21.36 -4.63 3.26
N ARG A 113 20.85 -3.57 3.89
CA ARG A 113 19.50 -3.50 4.43
C ARG A 113 18.87 -2.13 4.15
N ALA A 114 17.54 -2.12 4.05
CA ALA A 114 16.77 -0.89 3.90
C ALA A 114 16.57 -0.13 5.23
N ARG A 115 16.81 -0.79 6.37
CA ARG A 115 16.64 -0.20 7.71
C ARG A 115 17.77 -0.63 8.63
N ARG A 116 18.10 0.23 9.59
CA ARG A 116 19.04 -0.12 10.66
C ARG A 116 18.50 -1.27 11.51
N LEU A 117 19.41 -2.15 11.92
CA LEU A 117 19.12 -3.15 12.95
C LEU A 117 18.97 -2.45 14.31
N PRO A 118 18.05 -2.93 15.17
CA PRO A 118 17.92 -2.46 16.53
C PRO A 118 19.25 -2.48 17.30
N ARG A 119 19.57 -1.40 18.02
CA ARG A 119 20.86 -1.26 18.73
C ARG A 119 20.98 -2.13 19.98
N ASN A 120 19.87 -2.57 20.52
CA ASN A 120 19.81 -3.36 21.77
C ASN A 120 20.00 -4.87 21.56
N ARG A 121 20.40 -5.31 20.36
CA ARG A 121 20.61 -6.72 20.01
C ARG A 121 21.95 -6.91 19.32
N LYS A 122 22.58 -8.07 19.58
CA LYS A 122 23.76 -8.54 18.83
C LYS A 122 23.30 -9.33 17.61
N TYR A 123 23.96 -9.14 16.49
CA TYR A 123 23.64 -9.81 15.23
C TYR A 123 24.86 -10.51 14.67
N PHE A 124 24.65 -11.67 14.09
CA PHE A 124 25.70 -12.51 13.56
C PHE A 124 25.40 -12.86 12.10
N HIS A 125 26.46 -13.04 11.32
CA HIS A 125 26.37 -13.46 9.93
C HIS A 125 25.97 -14.95 9.87
N ALA A 126 24.86 -15.27 9.21
CA ALA A 126 24.28 -16.62 9.21
C ALA A 126 25.25 -17.70 8.67
N SER A 127 26.09 -17.35 7.68
CA SER A 127 26.99 -18.31 7.04
C SER A 127 28.22 -18.67 7.85
N CYS A 128 28.75 -17.74 8.69
CA CYS A 128 30.01 -17.96 9.39
C CYS A 128 29.97 -17.70 10.91
N GLY A 129 28.81 -17.24 11.42
CA GLY A 129 28.66 -16.91 12.85
C GLY A 129 29.44 -15.67 13.32
N GLY A 130 30.12 -14.94 12.43
CA GLY A 130 30.84 -13.72 12.78
C GLY A 130 29.91 -12.57 13.14
N ALA A 131 30.28 -11.74 14.10
CA ALA A 131 29.51 -10.55 14.47
C ALA A 131 29.42 -9.58 13.28
N ILE A 132 28.27 -8.93 13.09
CA ILE A 132 28.11 -7.90 12.08
C ILE A 132 28.16 -6.51 12.71
N LYS A 133 28.91 -5.60 12.07
CA LYS A 133 29.08 -4.20 12.50
C LYS A 133 28.55 -3.27 11.43
N LEU A 134 27.97 -2.15 11.85
CA LEU A 134 27.56 -1.09 10.94
C LEU A 134 28.79 -0.50 10.24
N LYS A 135 28.78 -0.48 8.91
CA LYS A 135 29.87 0.09 8.09
C LYS A 135 29.53 1.52 7.67
N PHE A 136 28.40 1.70 7.00
CA PHE A 136 27.90 3.03 6.60
C PHE A 136 26.38 3.05 6.44
N VAL A 137 25.86 4.26 6.41
CA VAL A 137 24.46 4.56 6.08
C VAL A 137 24.48 5.55 4.92
N HIS A 138 24.01 5.12 3.78
CA HIS A 138 23.82 5.97 2.62
C HIS A 138 22.37 6.45 2.55
N ASN A 139 22.19 7.76 2.46
CA ASN A 139 20.89 8.39 2.27
C ASN A 139 20.87 8.98 0.83
N PRO A 140 20.21 8.33 -0.13
CA PRO A 140 20.25 8.77 -1.53
C PRO A 140 19.63 10.16 -1.77
N ASN A 141 18.93 10.72 -0.75
CA ASN A 141 18.29 12.03 -0.82
C ASN A 141 19.06 13.14 -0.07
N GLN A 142 20.27 12.88 0.38
CA GLN A 142 21.19 13.92 0.87
C GLN A 142 22.29 14.16 -0.17
N PRO A 143 22.47 15.43 -0.62
CA PRO A 143 23.56 15.80 -1.51
C PRO A 143 24.92 15.53 -0.89
#